data_d3426388477ee40a91b9c120a43b2079
#
_entry.id   d3426388477ee40a91b9c120a43b2079
#
_cell.length_a   1.000
_cell.length_b   1.000
_cell.length_c   1.000
_cell.angle_alpha   90.00
_cell.angle_beta   90.00
_cell.angle_gamma   90.00
#
_symmetry.space_group_name_H-M   'P 1'
#
loop_
_entity.id
_entity.type
_entity.pdbx_description
1 polymer ?
#
loop_
_entity_poly.entity_id
_entity_poly.type
_entity_poly.pdbx_seq_one_letter_code
_entity_poly.pdbx_strand_id
1 'polypeptide(L)'
;MTRATGASSSLDDRALGWLRYLYRKATTPDDWDRAGQPHAHWDATSDPPMLCWHRFDLIDSTYAIGLMADRTPAWREVYGRILDELIFRHTGWWAARDWLTQIGHDPERANYPDLYRLLIPAHLWGDYDVPGWTANGVEPWGLQMDPIGADGNLFFKGFFLVMLGLHLRTTGDERWNDPFDLVRDGENTFTWFHSAIADHLHEQWQRTPDGCHCENTKVWPYCLAGAGLGLQYHDLLRGTDHHQVFTRWWDDVCRDRYLHLDSDELPQAVTLYYDPIVEVAHEVPVFAGMVPAIYLAPQEPEGARRLFEAGMRQLGLWEPEGPVSLPGPRASATALWLAREWELDALDTALTRAIDEQYEPSLDASTGEFTWGFELDEEHPRGQYNGTMAAAQIASEGSWWRLANVGPGSRFSDPTVEGVDFPTVALDQAWWDTDREELSIGTVPMNQSVVGRSTTFRVMNLDDPGGWTVTDVATGEAATTSLVDRGVEIRTTIDRHRFRVIR
;
A
#
# COMPACT_ATOMS: atom_id res chain seq x y z
N MET A 1 -22.00 18.86 6.12
CA MET A 1 -21.26 17.71 5.55
C MET A 1 -22.27 16.65 5.18
N THR A 2 -22.57 16.50 3.92
CA THR A 2 -23.51 15.51 3.38
C THR A 2 -22.86 14.15 3.43
N ARG A 3 -23.55 13.15 4.00
CA ARG A 3 -23.13 11.73 4.02
C ARG A 3 -22.72 11.29 2.62
N ALA A 4 -21.51 10.77 2.46
CA ALA A 4 -21.16 9.94 1.32
C ALA A 4 -21.93 8.61 1.45
N THR A 5 -23.11 8.56 0.85
CA THR A 5 -23.95 7.36 0.76
C THR A 5 -23.57 6.62 -0.52
N GLY A 6 -22.54 5.76 -0.48
CA GLY A 6 -22.19 5.03 -1.69
C GLY A 6 -21.17 3.89 -1.53
N ALA A 7 -20.27 3.96 -0.59
CA ALA A 7 -19.31 2.85 -0.41
C ALA A 7 -20.05 1.65 0.22
N SER A 8 -20.05 0.52 -0.45
CA SER A 8 -20.54 -0.75 0.13
C SER A 8 -19.77 -1.04 1.42
N SER A 9 -20.48 -1.22 2.54
CA SER A 9 -19.93 -1.65 3.82
C SER A 9 -19.65 -3.17 3.83
N SER A 10 -19.32 -3.74 2.67
CA SER A 10 -19.03 -5.16 2.51
C SER A 10 -17.91 -5.39 1.49
N LEU A 11 -17.26 -6.54 1.60
CA LEU A 11 -16.29 -7.07 0.65
C LEU A 11 -16.98 -8.09 -0.25
N ASP A 12 -16.72 -8.01 -1.55
CA ASP A 12 -17.18 -9.04 -2.49
C ASP A 12 -16.25 -10.27 -2.49
N ASP A 13 -16.61 -11.29 -3.24
CA ASP A 13 -15.84 -12.54 -3.28
C ASP A 13 -14.41 -12.34 -3.85
N ARG A 14 -14.21 -11.40 -4.77
CA ARG A 14 -12.87 -11.04 -5.26
C ARG A 14 -12.03 -10.35 -4.18
N ALA A 15 -12.63 -9.42 -3.46
CA ALA A 15 -11.97 -8.73 -2.34
C ALA A 15 -11.54 -9.71 -1.24
N LEU A 16 -12.40 -10.68 -0.90
CA LEU A 16 -12.06 -11.74 0.04
C LEU A 16 -10.94 -12.64 -0.49
N GLY A 17 -10.95 -12.94 -1.78
CA GLY A 17 -9.87 -13.69 -2.43
C GLY A 17 -8.53 -12.95 -2.38
N TRP A 18 -8.53 -11.62 -2.61
CA TRP A 18 -7.36 -10.77 -2.42
C TRP A 18 -6.88 -10.73 -0.96
N LEU A 19 -7.80 -10.61 0.00
CA LEU A 19 -7.46 -10.67 1.42
C LEU A 19 -6.78 -12.01 1.76
N ARG A 20 -7.29 -13.11 1.21
CA ARG A 20 -6.70 -14.44 1.37
C ARG A 20 -5.29 -14.54 0.80
N TYR A 21 -5.07 -14.01 -0.41
CA TYR A 21 -3.76 -13.94 -1.04
C TYR A 21 -2.77 -13.14 -0.19
N LEU A 22 -3.13 -11.91 0.21
CA LEU A 22 -2.28 -11.03 0.99
C LEU A 22 -1.98 -11.60 2.39
N TYR A 23 -2.94 -12.28 3.01
CA TYR A 23 -2.73 -12.98 4.27
C TYR A 23 -1.71 -14.11 4.12
N ARG A 24 -1.87 -14.97 3.11
CA ARG A 24 -0.93 -16.06 2.86
C ARG A 24 0.45 -15.53 2.54
N LYS A 25 0.53 -14.51 1.69
CA LYS A 25 1.78 -13.81 1.39
C LYS A 25 2.46 -13.31 2.66
N ALA A 26 1.73 -12.56 3.50
CA ALA A 26 2.25 -12.00 4.72
C ALA A 26 2.69 -13.06 5.75
N THR A 27 1.98 -14.18 5.85
CA THR A 27 2.23 -15.22 6.88
C THR A 27 3.05 -16.40 6.39
N THR A 28 3.34 -16.50 5.09
CA THR A 28 4.19 -17.56 4.54
C THR A 28 5.65 -17.27 4.86
N PRO A 29 6.40 -18.22 5.45
CA PRO A 29 7.85 -18.07 5.63
C PRO A 29 8.52 -17.84 4.28
N ASP A 30 9.41 -16.89 4.24
CA ASP A 30 10.26 -16.59 3.10
C ASP A 30 11.64 -17.17 3.31
N ASP A 31 12.30 -17.46 2.20
CA ASP A 31 13.68 -17.97 2.18
C ASP A 31 14.51 -17.06 1.29
N TRP A 32 14.84 -15.97 1.85
CA TRP A 32 15.51 -14.90 1.14
C TRP A 32 16.99 -15.16 0.86
N ASP A 33 17.57 -16.20 1.42
CA ASP A 33 18.89 -16.68 1.02
C ASP A 33 18.87 -17.39 -0.34
N ARG A 34 17.67 -17.63 -0.88
CA ARG A 34 17.46 -18.27 -2.18
C ARG A 34 17.39 -17.25 -3.30
N ALA A 35 18.39 -16.40 -3.43
CA ALA A 35 18.48 -15.44 -4.51
C ALA A 35 18.22 -16.10 -5.87
N GLY A 36 17.38 -15.47 -6.68
CA GLY A 36 16.99 -15.98 -8.00
C GLY A 36 16.04 -17.18 -8.01
N GLN A 37 15.59 -17.69 -6.87
CA GLN A 37 14.64 -18.79 -6.81
C GLN A 37 13.20 -18.28 -6.72
N PRO A 38 12.28 -18.78 -7.55
CA PRO A 38 10.86 -18.42 -7.47
C PRO A 38 10.27 -18.76 -6.11
N HIS A 39 9.41 -17.86 -5.60
CA HIS A 39 8.60 -18.07 -4.40
C HIS A 39 7.12 -17.89 -4.76
N ALA A 40 6.23 -18.63 -4.10
CA ALA A 40 4.80 -18.63 -4.45
C ALA A 40 4.13 -17.24 -4.31
N HIS A 41 4.61 -16.41 -3.37
CA HIS A 41 4.00 -15.12 -3.05
C HIS A 41 4.96 -13.92 -3.14
N TRP A 42 6.27 -14.16 -3.09
CA TRP A 42 7.30 -13.13 -3.12
C TRP A 42 8.09 -13.21 -4.41
N ASP A 43 8.39 -12.07 -4.99
CA ASP A 43 9.28 -12.02 -6.13
C ASP A 43 10.66 -12.50 -5.71
N ALA A 44 11.34 -13.22 -6.60
CA ALA A 44 12.69 -13.65 -6.36
C ALA A 44 13.61 -12.44 -6.14
N THR A 45 14.57 -12.57 -5.24
CA THR A 45 15.68 -11.63 -5.21
C THR A 45 16.41 -11.73 -6.52
N SER A 46 16.45 -10.65 -7.29
CA SER A 46 17.31 -10.60 -8.47
C SER A 46 18.78 -10.54 -8.01
N ASP A 47 19.59 -11.32 -8.66
CA ASP A 47 21.03 -11.22 -8.58
C ASP A 47 21.54 -10.89 -10.00
N PRO A 48 21.99 -9.69 -10.26
CA PRO A 48 22.28 -8.57 -9.38
C PRO A 48 21.04 -7.93 -8.77
N PRO A 49 21.14 -7.43 -7.54
CA PRO A 49 20.02 -6.92 -6.76
C PRO A 49 19.54 -5.52 -7.19
N MET A 50 19.53 -5.25 -8.46
CA MET A 50 19.20 -3.93 -9.00
C MET A 50 17.76 -3.53 -8.85
N LEU A 51 16.90 -4.51 -8.94
CA LEU A 51 15.49 -4.25 -9.07
C LEU A 51 14.79 -4.22 -7.72
N CYS A 52 15.40 -3.91 -6.66
CA CYS A 52 14.85 -3.66 -5.31
C CYS A 52 13.34 -3.85 -5.14
N TRP A 53 12.76 -4.82 -5.85
CA TRP A 53 11.33 -5.05 -5.93
C TRP A 53 10.72 -5.45 -4.60
N HIS A 54 11.51 -6.00 -3.68
CA HIS A 54 11.06 -6.40 -2.35
C HIS A 54 10.53 -5.23 -1.53
N ARG A 55 11.17 -4.07 -1.56
CA ARG A 55 10.67 -2.88 -0.87
C ARG A 55 9.36 -2.39 -1.49
N PHE A 56 9.25 -2.43 -2.82
CA PHE A 56 8.01 -2.09 -3.50
C PHE A 56 6.93 -3.10 -3.19
N ASP A 57 7.25 -4.39 -3.23
CA ASP A 57 6.31 -5.47 -2.97
C ASP A 57 5.76 -5.43 -1.54
N LEU A 58 6.61 -5.20 -0.54
CA LEU A 58 6.20 -5.03 0.84
C LEU A 58 5.17 -3.90 1.01
N ILE A 59 5.44 -2.76 0.40
CA ILE A 59 4.62 -1.56 0.55
C ILE A 59 3.33 -1.67 -0.26
N ASP A 60 3.42 -2.06 -1.53
CA ASP A 60 2.26 -2.18 -2.41
C ASP A 60 1.25 -3.22 -1.90
N SER A 61 1.70 -4.20 -1.12
CA SER A 61 0.85 -5.18 -0.45
C SER A 61 0.04 -4.60 0.73
N THR A 62 0.35 -3.40 1.23
CA THR A 62 -0.35 -2.81 2.39
C THR A 62 -1.58 -1.98 2.02
N TYR A 63 -1.61 -1.40 0.82
CA TYR A 63 -2.65 -0.43 0.45
C TYR A 63 -4.04 -1.04 0.39
N ALA A 64 -4.17 -2.22 -0.22
CA ALA A 64 -5.44 -2.95 -0.27
C ALA A 64 -5.97 -3.28 1.13
N ILE A 65 -5.07 -3.58 2.08
CA ILE A 65 -5.44 -3.88 3.47
C ILE A 65 -6.06 -2.66 4.14
N GLY A 66 -5.49 -1.47 3.97
CA GLY A 66 -6.08 -0.22 4.47
C GLY A 66 -7.48 0.05 3.90
N LEU A 67 -7.64 -0.13 2.57
CA LEU A 67 -8.91 0.05 1.89
C LEU A 67 -9.98 -0.97 2.34
N MET A 68 -9.61 -2.24 2.52
CA MET A 68 -10.52 -3.28 3.05
C MET A 68 -10.92 -2.99 4.49
N ALA A 69 -9.97 -2.58 5.33
CA ALA A 69 -10.22 -2.23 6.72
C ALA A 69 -11.20 -1.05 6.88
N ASP A 70 -11.24 -0.13 5.91
CA ASP A 70 -12.21 0.96 5.92
C ASP A 70 -13.63 0.50 5.59
N ARG A 71 -13.79 -0.62 4.84
CA ARG A 71 -15.08 -1.24 4.53
C ARG A 71 -15.61 -2.14 5.64
N THR A 72 -14.72 -2.81 6.38
CA THR A 72 -15.07 -3.73 7.48
C THR A 72 -14.33 -3.38 8.77
N PRO A 73 -14.49 -2.15 9.30
CA PRO A 73 -13.66 -1.58 10.35
C PRO A 73 -13.74 -2.29 11.70
N ALA A 74 -14.77 -3.07 11.93
CA ALA A 74 -14.89 -3.87 13.15
C ALA A 74 -14.05 -5.16 13.12
N TRP A 75 -13.50 -5.58 11.97
CA TRP A 75 -12.64 -6.76 11.86
C TRP A 75 -11.15 -6.40 11.79
N ARG A 76 -10.66 -5.67 12.78
CA ARG A 76 -9.29 -5.13 12.82
C ARG A 76 -8.21 -6.19 12.94
N GLU A 77 -8.50 -7.30 13.58
CA GLU A 77 -7.54 -8.36 13.92
C GLU A 77 -6.80 -8.92 12.69
N VAL A 78 -7.52 -9.23 11.62
CA VAL A 78 -6.92 -9.81 10.41
C VAL A 78 -6.04 -8.79 9.68
N TYR A 79 -6.49 -7.55 9.61
CA TYR A 79 -5.74 -6.47 8.95
C TYR A 79 -4.48 -6.11 9.73
N GLY A 80 -4.61 -6.00 11.06
CA GLY A 80 -3.48 -5.78 11.95
C GLY A 80 -2.42 -6.86 11.79
N ARG A 81 -2.83 -8.13 11.77
CA ARG A 81 -1.91 -9.25 11.59
C ARG A 81 -1.15 -9.18 10.27
N ILE A 82 -1.84 -8.89 9.15
CA ILE A 82 -1.18 -8.76 7.84
C ILE A 82 -0.18 -7.59 7.84
N LEU A 83 -0.60 -6.43 8.34
CA LEU A 83 0.26 -5.25 8.38
C LEU A 83 1.47 -5.46 9.30
N ASP A 84 1.30 -6.08 10.46
CA ASP A 84 2.40 -6.41 11.37
C ASP A 84 3.45 -7.31 10.70
N GLU A 85 3.02 -8.35 9.99
CA GLU A 85 3.93 -9.25 9.30
C GLU A 85 4.69 -8.55 8.17
N LEU A 86 4.03 -7.66 7.41
CA LEU A 86 4.68 -6.89 6.36
C LEU A 86 5.67 -5.86 6.92
N ILE A 87 5.28 -5.15 7.98
CA ILE A 87 6.14 -4.18 8.68
C ILE A 87 7.35 -4.92 9.28
N PHE A 88 7.13 -6.05 9.95
CA PHE A 88 8.21 -6.85 10.52
C PHE A 88 9.23 -7.25 9.46
N ARG A 89 8.79 -7.63 8.26
CA ARG A 89 9.69 -7.91 7.14
C ARG A 89 10.43 -6.67 6.67
N HIS A 90 9.79 -5.51 6.65
CA HIS A 90 10.44 -4.27 6.27
C HIS A 90 11.53 -3.86 7.27
N THR A 91 11.31 -4.09 8.58
CA THR A 91 12.32 -3.86 9.61
C THR A 91 13.40 -4.95 9.64
N GLY A 92 13.07 -6.12 9.14
CA GLY A 92 13.93 -7.27 9.15
C GLY A 92 15.07 -7.18 8.15
N TRP A 93 15.89 -8.20 8.19
CA TRP A 93 17.09 -8.33 7.41
C TRP A 93 16.91 -8.11 5.90
N TRP A 94 15.77 -8.43 5.37
CA TRP A 94 15.50 -8.34 3.95
C TRP A 94 15.41 -6.95 3.37
N ALA A 95 14.55 -6.11 3.93
CA ALA A 95 14.44 -4.75 3.46
C ALA A 95 15.75 -3.98 3.69
N ALA A 96 16.42 -4.26 4.80
CA ALA A 96 17.76 -3.76 5.07
C ALA A 96 18.79 -4.32 4.09
N ARG A 97 18.73 -5.62 3.75
CA ARG A 97 19.62 -6.23 2.75
C ARG A 97 19.43 -5.65 1.37
N ASP A 98 18.20 -5.41 0.94
CA ASP A 98 17.90 -4.79 -0.34
C ASP A 98 18.59 -3.43 -0.49
N TRP A 99 18.54 -2.61 0.57
CA TRP A 99 19.27 -1.35 0.62
C TRP A 99 20.80 -1.56 0.59
N LEU A 100 21.31 -2.59 1.26
CA LEU A 100 22.73 -2.85 1.42
C LEU A 100 23.39 -3.57 0.27
N THR A 101 22.66 -4.42 -0.44
CA THR A 101 23.19 -5.15 -1.59
C THR A 101 23.61 -4.23 -2.73
N GLN A 102 23.20 -2.98 -2.68
CA GLN A 102 23.59 -1.93 -3.62
C GLN A 102 24.75 -1.06 -3.10
N ILE A 103 25.41 -1.43 -2.00
CA ILE A 103 26.55 -0.70 -1.47
C ILE A 103 27.83 -1.07 -2.21
N GLY A 104 28.53 -0.01 -2.67
CA GLY A 104 29.85 -0.13 -3.28
C GLY A 104 29.79 -0.34 -4.79
N HIS A 105 30.94 -0.72 -5.32
CA HIS A 105 31.14 -0.97 -6.73
C HIS A 105 30.42 -2.24 -7.16
N ASP A 106 29.53 -2.15 -8.14
CA ASP A 106 28.78 -3.29 -8.62
C ASP A 106 29.49 -3.96 -9.82
N PRO A 107 30.06 -5.16 -9.63
CA PRO A 107 30.75 -5.87 -10.70
C PRO A 107 29.78 -6.42 -11.77
N GLU A 108 28.49 -6.58 -11.44
CA GLU A 108 27.48 -7.21 -12.31
C GLU A 108 26.72 -6.20 -13.19
N ARG A 109 27.05 -4.92 -13.09
CA ARG A 109 26.37 -3.86 -13.86
C ARG A 109 26.28 -4.10 -15.36
N ALA A 110 27.17 -4.90 -15.94
CA ALA A 110 27.14 -5.25 -17.35
C ALA A 110 25.94 -6.15 -17.72
N ASN A 111 25.37 -6.84 -16.74
CA ASN A 111 24.24 -7.76 -16.89
C ASN A 111 22.88 -7.08 -16.64
N TYR A 112 22.89 -5.78 -16.41
CA TYR A 112 21.70 -5.03 -16.13
C TYR A 112 20.72 -4.98 -17.32
N PRO A 113 19.41 -5.14 -17.09
CA PRO A 113 18.40 -4.99 -18.14
C PRO A 113 18.49 -3.64 -18.86
N ASP A 114 18.20 -3.62 -20.14
CA ASP A 114 18.24 -2.40 -20.95
C ASP A 114 17.34 -1.27 -20.38
N LEU A 115 16.25 -1.64 -19.69
CA LEU A 115 15.38 -0.68 -19.02
C LEU A 115 16.14 0.23 -18.04
N TYR A 116 17.16 -0.28 -17.37
CA TYR A 116 17.98 0.53 -16.46
C TYR A 116 18.82 1.58 -17.18
N ARG A 117 19.27 1.27 -18.39
CA ARG A 117 19.97 2.23 -19.20
C ARG A 117 19.09 3.40 -19.62
N LEU A 118 17.78 3.18 -19.74
CA LEU A 118 16.84 4.26 -20.04
C LEU A 118 16.68 5.24 -18.87
N LEU A 119 16.99 4.82 -17.65
CA LEU A 119 16.94 5.67 -16.45
C LEU A 119 18.24 6.46 -16.24
N ILE A 120 19.32 6.12 -16.95
CA ILE A 120 20.60 6.79 -16.85
C ILE A 120 20.71 7.78 -18.00
N PRO A 121 21.00 9.09 -17.74
CA PRO A 121 21.23 10.06 -18.80
C PRO A 121 22.29 9.58 -19.78
N ALA A 122 22.09 9.80 -21.07
CA ALA A 122 22.95 9.27 -22.14
C ALA A 122 24.44 9.65 -21.98
N HIS A 123 24.73 10.82 -21.42
CA HIS A 123 26.10 11.29 -21.19
C HIS A 123 26.81 10.56 -20.03
N LEU A 124 26.07 9.82 -19.19
CA LEU A 124 26.60 9.01 -18.10
C LEU A 124 26.65 7.51 -18.42
N TRP A 125 26.25 7.10 -19.64
CA TRP A 125 26.27 5.69 -20.03
C TRP A 125 27.67 5.09 -19.95
N GLY A 126 27.73 3.96 -19.23
CA GLY A 126 29.00 3.23 -19.02
C GLY A 126 29.83 3.73 -17.84
N ASP A 127 29.38 4.77 -17.15
CA ASP A 127 30.06 5.32 -15.98
C ASP A 127 29.18 5.30 -14.75
N TYR A 128 29.02 4.12 -14.16
CA TYR A 128 28.20 3.90 -12.94
C TYR A 128 28.92 4.32 -11.65
N ASP A 129 30.21 4.56 -11.74
CA ASP A 129 31.01 5.03 -10.61
C ASP A 129 31.01 6.55 -10.47
N VAL A 130 30.25 7.21 -11.32
CA VAL A 130 30.01 8.65 -11.23
C VAL A 130 29.21 8.94 -9.96
N PRO A 131 29.54 9.98 -9.20
CA PRO A 131 28.72 10.44 -8.09
C PRO A 131 27.26 10.57 -8.49
N GLY A 132 26.36 10.02 -7.66
CA GLY A 132 24.93 9.97 -7.95
C GLY A 132 24.44 8.70 -8.63
N TRP A 133 25.31 7.79 -9.08
CA TRP A 133 24.97 6.45 -9.60
C TRP A 133 25.79 5.34 -8.95
N THR A 134 26.19 5.55 -7.73
CA THR A 134 26.78 4.50 -6.87
C THR A 134 25.65 3.68 -6.25
N ALA A 135 25.99 2.62 -5.56
CA ALA A 135 25.01 1.81 -4.84
C ALA A 135 24.31 2.61 -3.74
N ASN A 136 23.08 2.23 -3.40
CA ASN A 136 22.34 2.83 -2.29
C ASN A 136 23.17 2.81 -0.98
N GLY A 137 23.11 3.91 -0.23
CA GLY A 137 23.85 4.07 1.01
C GLY A 137 25.33 4.41 0.84
N VAL A 138 25.83 4.49 -0.39
CA VAL A 138 27.16 5.03 -0.69
C VAL A 138 27.00 6.42 -1.26
N GLU A 139 26.94 7.38 -0.39
CA GLU A 139 26.83 8.79 -0.76
C GLU A 139 28.21 9.33 -1.19
N PRO A 140 28.28 10.42 -1.96
CA PRO A 140 29.56 11.05 -2.34
C PRO A 140 30.44 11.46 -1.15
N TRP A 141 29.80 11.65 0.02
CA TRP A 141 30.45 12.01 1.29
C TRP A 141 30.67 10.84 2.25
N GLY A 142 30.41 9.62 1.82
CA GLY A 142 30.71 8.40 2.55
C GLY A 142 29.57 7.44 2.75
N LEU A 143 29.88 6.28 3.32
CA LEU A 143 28.93 5.23 3.62
C LEU A 143 28.05 5.61 4.81
N GLN A 144 26.75 5.54 4.61
CA GLN A 144 25.72 5.74 5.64
C GLN A 144 24.93 4.45 5.82
N MET A 145 25.17 3.76 6.93
CA MET A 145 24.72 2.39 7.13
C MET A 145 23.28 2.28 7.67
N ASP A 146 22.79 3.30 8.35
CA ASP A 146 21.42 3.34 8.88
C ASP A 146 20.42 3.66 7.75
N PRO A 147 19.52 2.75 7.38
CA PRO A 147 18.63 2.97 6.25
C PRO A 147 17.59 4.08 6.49
N ILE A 148 17.33 4.42 7.76
CA ILE A 148 16.46 5.57 8.12
C ILE A 148 17.30 6.83 8.26
N GLY A 149 18.40 6.76 9.00
CA GLY A 149 19.26 7.90 9.30
C GLY A 149 20.09 8.40 8.10
N ALA A 150 20.23 7.62 7.04
CA ALA A 150 20.96 8.02 5.85
C ALA A 150 20.32 9.23 5.15
N ASP A 151 21.16 10.07 4.51
CA ASP A 151 20.69 11.22 3.73
C ASP A 151 19.91 10.81 2.48
N GLY A 152 20.33 9.72 1.82
CA GLY A 152 19.64 9.09 0.71
C GLY A 152 18.52 8.13 1.14
N ASN A 153 18.13 7.27 0.21
CA ASN A 153 17.17 6.17 0.45
C ASN A 153 15.79 6.63 0.96
N LEU A 154 15.32 7.75 0.44
CA LEU A 154 14.02 8.32 0.81
C LEU A 154 12.87 7.33 0.63
N PHE A 155 12.94 6.49 -0.41
CA PHE A 155 11.93 5.45 -0.64
C PHE A 155 11.75 4.57 0.60
N PHE A 156 12.82 4.00 1.13
CA PHE A 156 12.75 3.10 2.28
C PHE A 156 12.04 3.74 3.48
N LYS A 157 12.51 4.90 3.93
CA LYS A 157 11.97 5.57 5.12
C LYS A 157 10.59 6.20 4.89
N GLY A 158 10.37 6.82 3.74
CA GLY A 158 9.12 7.53 3.43
C GLY A 158 7.94 6.57 3.29
N PHE A 159 8.12 5.50 2.52
CA PHE A 159 7.06 4.49 2.36
C PHE A 159 6.89 3.62 3.60
N PHE A 160 7.95 3.43 4.38
CA PHE A 160 7.82 2.79 5.69
C PHE A 160 6.89 3.57 6.62
N LEU A 161 6.97 4.92 6.60
CA LEU A 161 6.01 5.77 7.32
C LEU A 161 4.57 5.55 6.85
N VAL A 162 4.33 5.32 5.55
CA VAL A 162 2.99 4.96 5.06
C VAL A 162 2.51 3.64 5.67
N MET A 163 3.38 2.61 5.73
CA MET A 163 3.02 1.32 6.35
C MET A 163 2.67 1.48 7.82
N LEU A 164 3.49 2.20 8.59
CA LEU A 164 3.28 2.46 10.01
C LEU A 164 2.01 3.29 10.25
N GLY A 165 1.77 4.30 9.41
CA GLY A 165 0.56 5.11 9.44
C GLY A 165 -0.70 4.29 9.15
N LEU A 166 -0.68 3.43 8.12
CA LEU A 166 -1.78 2.53 7.80
C LEU A 166 -2.06 1.53 8.92
N HIS A 167 -1.01 0.98 9.55
CA HIS A 167 -1.15 0.09 10.70
C HIS A 167 -1.88 0.79 11.85
N LEU A 168 -1.36 1.92 12.31
CA LEU A 168 -1.95 2.69 13.42
C LEU A 168 -3.38 3.14 13.08
N ARG A 169 -3.61 3.63 11.86
CA ARG A 169 -4.93 4.06 11.35
C ARG A 169 -5.96 2.92 11.36
N THR A 170 -5.50 1.70 11.09
CA THR A 170 -6.35 0.50 10.97
C THR A 170 -6.64 -0.13 12.32
N THR A 171 -5.62 -0.25 13.17
CA THR A 171 -5.66 -1.06 14.41
C THR A 171 -5.84 -0.23 15.68
N GLY A 172 -5.30 1.00 15.70
CA GLY A 172 -5.11 1.78 16.92
C GLY A 172 -4.01 1.25 17.83
N ASP A 173 -3.23 0.27 17.39
CA ASP A 173 -2.15 -0.34 18.16
C ASP A 173 -0.87 0.48 18.05
N GLU A 174 -0.33 0.88 19.19
CA GLU A 174 0.83 1.76 19.33
C GLU A 174 2.18 1.02 19.31
N ARG A 175 2.19 -0.32 19.11
CA ARG A 175 3.41 -1.13 19.23
C ARG A 175 4.60 -0.62 18.39
N TRP A 176 4.34 -0.06 17.21
CA TRP A 176 5.39 0.50 16.35
C TRP A 176 5.83 1.91 16.75
N ASN A 177 5.22 2.49 17.79
CA ASN A 177 5.71 3.68 18.46
C ASN A 177 6.57 3.35 19.70
N ASP A 178 6.66 2.10 20.09
CA ASP A 178 7.72 1.59 20.95
C ASP A 178 9.00 1.37 20.11
N PRO A 179 10.19 1.49 20.73
CA PRO A 179 11.45 1.26 20.02
C PRO A 179 11.53 -0.12 19.37
N PHE A 180 11.89 -0.18 18.11
CA PHE A 180 12.17 -1.40 17.37
C PHE A 180 13.52 -1.32 16.64
N ASP A 181 14.08 -2.46 16.34
CA ASP A 181 15.38 -2.57 15.71
C ASP A 181 15.26 -2.85 14.22
N LEU A 182 15.99 -2.08 13.42
CA LEU A 182 16.31 -2.41 12.03
C LEU A 182 17.56 -3.27 12.01
N VAL A 183 17.41 -4.52 11.58
CA VAL A 183 18.50 -5.50 11.55
C VAL A 183 19.07 -5.57 10.15
N ARG A 184 20.32 -5.21 10.00
CA ARG A 184 21.02 -5.21 8.72
C ARG A 184 21.69 -6.55 8.42
N ASP A 185 22.62 -6.97 9.27
CA ASP A 185 23.50 -8.14 9.06
C ASP A 185 23.74 -8.94 10.35
N GLY A 186 23.01 -8.64 11.40
CA GLY A 186 23.17 -9.23 12.74
C GLY A 186 24.27 -8.57 13.60
N GLU A 187 25.12 -7.76 13.00
CA GLU A 187 26.18 -7.00 13.72
C GLU A 187 25.81 -5.52 13.87
N ASN A 188 25.09 -4.97 12.89
CA ASN A 188 24.67 -3.57 12.89
C ASN A 188 23.15 -3.49 13.07
N THR A 189 22.73 -2.87 14.15
CA THR A 189 21.32 -2.65 14.51
C THR A 189 21.07 -1.18 14.74
N PHE A 190 19.99 -0.65 14.20
CA PHE A 190 19.57 0.73 14.35
C PHE A 190 18.20 0.78 14.99
N THR A 191 18.06 1.47 16.10
CA THR A 191 16.81 1.52 16.87
C THR A 191 16.00 2.76 16.49
N TRP A 192 14.75 2.54 16.07
CA TRP A 192 13.82 3.57 15.67
C TRP A 192 12.43 3.34 16.28
N PHE A 193 11.54 4.29 16.12
CA PHE A 193 10.11 4.18 16.37
C PHE A 193 9.35 5.15 15.47
N HIS A 194 8.07 4.93 15.27
CA HIS A 194 7.25 5.62 14.26
C HIS A 194 7.43 7.13 14.29
N SER A 195 7.23 7.78 15.46
CA SER A 195 7.35 9.24 15.56
C SER A 195 8.77 9.73 15.32
N ALA A 196 9.81 8.99 15.76
CA ALA A 196 11.20 9.40 15.49
C ALA A 196 11.55 9.36 13.98
N ILE A 197 10.97 8.43 13.23
CA ILE A 197 11.15 8.38 11.77
C ILE A 197 10.48 9.60 11.12
N ALA A 198 9.28 9.96 11.56
CA ALA A 198 8.57 11.13 11.05
C ALA A 198 9.32 12.43 11.37
N ASP A 199 9.77 12.60 12.60
CA ASP A 199 10.56 13.76 13.03
C ASP A 199 11.85 13.88 12.20
N HIS A 200 12.59 12.76 12.05
CA HIS A 200 13.83 12.72 11.27
C HIS A 200 13.61 13.11 9.81
N LEU A 201 12.57 12.54 9.17
CA LEU A 201 12.25 12.85 7.79
C LEU A 201 11.83 14.31 7.60
N HIS A 202 11.01 14.84 8.53
CA HIS A 202 10.61 16.24 8.54
C HIS A 202 11.84 17.16 8.65
N GLU A 203 12.74 16.93 9.59
CA GLU A 203 13.98 17.70 9.77
C GLU A 203 14.90 17.58 8.53
N GLN A 204 15.03 16.38 7.95
CA GLN A 204 15.80 16.17 6.74
C GLN A 204 15.27 16.98 5.58
N TRP A 205 13.96 16.96 5.37
CA TRP A 205 13.30 17.71 4.28
C TRP A 205 13.39 19.23 4.49
N GLN A 206 13.33 19.71 5.74
CA GLN A 206 13.59 21.12 6.03
C GLN A 206 15.01 21.57 5.63
N ARG A 207 16.01 20.69 5.76
CA ARG A 207 17.40 20.98 5.35
C ARG A 207 17.60 20.89 3.83
N THR A 208 16.75 20.14 3.13
CA THR A 208 16.78 19.94 1.68
C THR A 208 15.43 20.33 1.06
N PRO A 209 15.08 21.61 1.01
CA PRO A 209 13.76 22.06 0.59
C PRO A 209 13.43 21.71 -0.86
N ASP A 210 14.43 21.53 -1.71
CA ASP A 210 14.27 21.06 -3.10
C ASP A 210 13.86 19.58 -3.19
N GLY A 211 13.93 18.85 -2.11
CA GLY A 211 13.56 17.45 -1.95
C GLY A 211 14.68 16.61 -1.34
N CYS A 212 14.29 15.60 -0.56
CA CYS A 212 15.22 14.62 -0.01
C CYS A 212 15.72 13.68 -1.12
N HIS A 213 16.96 13.24 -0.96
CA HIS A 213 17.55 12.28 -1.89
C HIS A 213 16.97 10.88 -1.70
N CYS A 214 16.81 10.15 -2.81
CA CYS A 214 16.44 8.73 -2.81
C CYS A 214 17.62 7.88 -3.29
N GLU A 215 17.44 7.09 -4.34
CA GLU A 215 18.54 6.31 -4.86
C GLU A 215 19.72 7.22 -5.17
N ASN A 216 20.68 7.05 -4.33
CA ASN A 216 21.85 7.83 -4.04
C ASN A 216 21.47 9.30 -3.81
N THR A 217 21.83 10.16 -4.70
CA THR A 217 21.71 11.62 -4.56
C THR A 217 20.57 12.21 -5.37
N LYS A 218 19.77 11.36 -6.02
CA LYS A 218 18.71 11.85 -6.91
C LYS A 218 17.44 12.16 -6.16
N VAL A 219 16.78 13.21 -6.59
CA VAL A 219 15.49 13.65 -6.09
C VAL A 219 14.39 13.11 -7.00
N TRP A 220 13.57 12.23 -6.46
CA TRP A 220 12.48 11.56 -7.19
C TRP A 220 11.13 12.08 -6.71
N PRO A 221 10.33 12.75 -7.54
CA PRO A 221 8.97 13.16 -7.18
C PRO A 221 8.10 12.00 -6.69
N TYR A 222 8.29 10.80 -7.23
CA TYR A 222 7.65 9.57 -6.77
C TYR A 222 7.91 9.30 -5.28
N CYS A 223 9.18 9.33 -4.88
CA CYS A 223 9.57 9.07 -3.49
C CYS A 223 9.10 10.17 -2.54
N LEU A 224 9.15 11.44 -3.02
CA LEU A 224 8.67 12.58 -2.24
C LEU A 224 7.16 12.53 -2.04
N ALA A 225 6.40 12.15 -3.06
CA ALA A 225 4.95 11.97 -2.93
C ALA A 225 4.59 10.88 -1.90
N GLY A 226 5.31 9.74 -1.92
CA GLY A 226 5.13 8.68 -0.93
C GLY A 226 5.55 9.11 0.47
N ALA A 227 6.68 9.81 0.61
CA ALA A 227 7.17 10.32 1.88
C ALA A 227 6.23 11.38 2.49
N GLY A 228 5.71 12.30 1.66
CA GLY A 228 4.68 13.26 2.07
C GLY A 228 3.43 12.58 2.61
N LEU A 229 2.95 11.53 1.92
CA LEU A 229 1.79 10.76 2.38
C LEU A 229 2.06 10.10 3.75
N GLY A 230 3.27 9.60 3.98
CA GLY A 230 3.67 9.05 5.29
C GLY A 230 3.61 10.10 6.40
N LEU A 231 4.11 11.32 6.14
CA LEU A 231 4.01 12.46 7.07
C LEU A 231 2.55 12.89 7.28
N GLN A 232 1.71 12.88 6.24
CA GLN A 232 0.28 13.19 6.36
C GLN A 232 -0.46 12.19 7.26
N TYR A 233 -0.17 10.89 7.16
CA TYR A 233 -0.71 9.91 8.10
C TYR A 233 -0.26 10.18 9.53
N HIS A 234 1.02 10.52 9.73
CA HIS A 234 1.53 10.86 11.04
C HIS A 234 0.80 12.08 11.63
N ASP A 235 0.63 13.15 10.87
CA ASP A 235 -0.08 14.35 11.30
C ASP A 235 -1.55 14.07 11.63
N LEU A 236 -2.23 13.30 10.79
CA LEU A 236 -3.63 12.90 11.00
C LEU A 236 -3.82 12.14 12.32
N LEU A 237 -2.85 11.30 12.72
CA LEU A 237 -2.97 10.38 13.85
C LEU A 237 -2.36 10.96 15.13
N ARG A 238 -1.40 11.89 15.03
CA ARG A 238 -0.67 12.48 16.16
C ARG A 238 -0.98 13.94 16.42
N GLY A 239 -1.60 14.63 15.46
CA GLY A 239 -1.87 16.06 15.54
C GLY A 239 -0.63 16.94 15.39
N THR A 240 0.38 16.43 14.68
CA THR A 240 1.57 17.20 14.26
C THR A 240 1.30 17.99 12.97
N ASP A 241 2.31 18.69 12.44
CA ASP A 241 2.22 19.45 11.20
C ASP A 241 3.44 19.19 10.27
N HIS A 242 3.97 17.99 10.33
CA HIS A 242 5.17 17.58 9.57
C HIS A 242 4.96 17.61 8.06
N HIS A 243 3.75 17.30 7.59
CA HIS A 243 3.38 17.31 6.18
C HIS A 243 3.56 18.67 5.48
N GLN A 244 3.65 19.77 6.23
CA GLN A 244 3.89 21.09 5.66
C GLN A 244 5.16 21.19 4.79
N VAL A 245 6.16 20.31 5.00
CA VAL A 245 7.37 20.28 4.16
C VAL A 245 7.05 19.80 2.75
N PHE A 246 6.12 18.83 2.62
CA PHE A 246 5.59 18.39 1.34
C PHE A 246 4.79 19.50 0.65
N THR A 247 3.89 20.18 1.37
CA THR A 247 3.07 21.27 0.80
C THR A 247 3.96 22.37 0.21
N ARG A 248 5.00 22.79 0.97
CA ARG A 248 5.97 23.77 0.45
C ARG A 248 6.73 23.25 -0.77
N TRP A 249 7.21 22.01 -0.72
CA TRP A 249 7.89 21.42 -1.86
C TRP A 249 6.98 21.36 -3.10
N TRP A 250 5.71 21.01 -2.92
CA TRP A 250 4.73 20.96 -4.01
C TRP A 250 4.53 22.34 -4.64
N ASP A 251 4.26 23.36 -3.81
CA ASP A 251 3.94 24.71 -4.27
C ASP A 251 5.14 25.45 -4.84
N ASP A 252 6.31 25.34 -4.18
CA ASP A 252 7.48 26.18 -4.48
C ASP A 252 8.45 25.49 -5.45
N VAL A 253 8.43 24.14 -5.57
CA VAL A 253 9.44 23.39 -6.32
C VAL A 253 8.82 22.45 -7.36
N CYS A 254 7.86 21.61 -6.98
CA CYS A 254 7.39 20.51 -7.82
C CYS A 254 6.75 21.04 -9.11
N ARG A 255 5.87 22.01 -9.01
CA ARG A 255 5.14 22.57 -10.16
C ARG A 255 6.07 23.19 -11.19
N ASP A 256 7.09 23.87 -10.74
CA ASP A 256 8.00 24.61 -11.64
C ASP A 256 9.15 23.76 -12.16
N ARG A 257 9.64 22.81 -11.38
CA ARG A 257 10.83 22.02 -11.73
C ARG A 257 10.50 20.65 -12.31
N TYR A 258 9.42 20.02 -11.83
CA TYR A 258 9.12 18.61 -12.14
C TYR A 258 7.92 18.42 -13.05
N LEU A 259 7.03 19.43 -13.15
CA LEU A 259 5.87 19.39 -14.05
C LEU A 259 6.09 20.42 -15.18
N HIS A 260 6.24 19.94 -16.41
CA HIS A 260 6.37 20.80 -17.59
C HIS A 260 4.97 21.13 -18.11
N LEU A 261 4.39 22.22 -17.60
CA LEU A 261 3.01 22.61 -17.85
C LEU A 261 2.87 23.40 -19.16
N ASP A 262 1.75 23.20 -19.86
CA ASP A 262 1.34 24.07 -20.98
C ASP A 262 0.56 25.32 -20.50
N SER A 263 0.00 26.06 -21.45
CA SER A 263 -0.78 27.28 -21.16
C SER A 263 -2.08 27.02 -20.38
N ASP A 264 -2.58 25.79 -20.39
CA ASP A 264 -3.81 25.35 -19.71
C ASP A 264 -3.49 24.65 -18.39
N GLU A 265 -2.24 24.76 -17.94
CA GLU A 265 -1.70 24.10 -16.74
C GLU A 265 -1.78 22.55 -16.78
N LEU A 266 -1.76 21.95 -17.99
CA LEU A 266 -1.70 20.50 -18.14
C LEU A 266 -0.25 20.05 -18.33
N PRO A 267 0.20 19.02 -17.60
CA PRO A 267 1.53 18.45 -17.79
C PRO A 267 1.71 17.88 -19.20
N GLN A 268 2.78 18.28 -19.89
CA GLN A 268 3.18 17.75 -21.20
C GLN A 268 4.32 16.73 -21.10
N ALA A 269 5.17 16.91 -20.12
CA ALA A 269 6.21 15.99 -19.68
C ALA A 269 6.39 16.12 -18.17
N VAL A 270 7.07 15.16 -17.57
CA VAL A 270 7.46 15.22 -16.16
C VAL A 270 8.93 14.87 -16.00
N THR A 271 9.57 15.47 -15.02
CA THR A 271 10.90 15.08 -14.58
C THR A 271 10.76 13.85 -13.68
N LEU A 272 11.24 12.70 -14.15
CA LEU A 272 11.22 11.43 -13.41
C LEU A 272 12.11 11.52 -12.17
N TYR A 273 13.32 12.08 -12.34
CA TYR A 273 14.22 12.45 -11.24
C TYR A 273 15.11 13.64 -11.66
N TYR A 274 15.61 14.33 -10.66
CA TYR A 274 16.65 15.35 -10.79
C TYR A 274 17.89 14.92 -10.05
N ASP A 275 19.04 15.02 -10.69
CA ASP A 275 20.35 14.78 -10.08
C ASP A 275 21.00 16.12 -9.74
N PRO A 276 21.07 16.54 -8.47
CA PRO A 276 21.63 17.82 -8.08
C PRO A 276 23.15 17.89 -8.17
N ILE A 277 23.86 16.75 -8.28
CA ILE A 277 25.34 16.72 -8.37
C ILE A 277 25.80 17.08 -9.78
N VAL A 278 25.12 16.53 -10.78
CA VAL A 278 25.42 16.77 -12.19
C VAL A 278 24.44 17.77 -12.83
N GLU A 279 23.49 18.29 -12.06
CA GLU A 279 22.48 19.27 -12.49
C GLU A 279 21.67 18.81 -13.71
N VAL A 280 21.27 17.53 -13.73
CA VAL A 280 20.52 16.92 -14.84
C VAL A 280 19.12 16.51 -14.38
N ALA A 281 18.12 16.97 -15.14
CA ALA A 281 16.75 16.48 -15.08
C ALA A 281 16.56 15.36 -16.12
N HIS A 282 16.00 14.24 -15.69
CA HIS A 282 15.60 13.15 -16.59
C HIS A 282 14.12 13.26 -16.86
N GLU A 283 13.77 13.78 -18.04
CA GLU A 283 12.39 14.00 -18.45
C GLU A 283 11.81 12.75 -19.12
N VAL A 284 10.53 12.50 -18.86
CA VAL A 284 9.76 11.41 -19.48
C VAL A 284 8.37 11.91 -19.91
N PRO A 285 7.71 11.24 -20.86
CA PRO A 285 6.31 11.50 -21.16
C PRO A 285 5.43 11.36 -19.91
N VAL A 286 4.34 12.12 -19.84
CA VAL A 286 3.48 12.14 -18.64
C VAL A 286 2.96 10.75 -18.26
N PHE A 287 2.58 9.94 -19.23
CA PHE A 287 2.08 8.59 -18.95
C PHE A 287 3.11 7.70 -18.24
N ALA A 288 4.40 7.89 -18.49
CA ALA A 288 5.48 7.16 -17.82
C ALA A 288 5.73 7.69 -16.40
N GLY A 289 5.41 8.97 -16.15
CA GLY A 289 5.61 9.64 -14.88
C GLY A 289 4.33 9.86 -14.05
N MET A 290 3.18 9.28 -14.43
CA MET A 290 1.91 9.51 -13.72
C MET A 290 1.69 8.63 -12.47
N VAL A 291 2.51 7.61 -12.25
CA VAL A 291 2.36 6.70 -11.10
C VAL A 291 2.34 7.42 -9.76
N PRO A 292 3.13 8.51 -9.54
CA PRO A 292 3.04 9.31 -8.32
C PRO A 292 1.65 9.86 -8.01
N ALA A 293 0.76 9.97 -9.02
CA ALA A 293 -0.60 10.47 -8.81
C ALA A 293 -1.39 9.66 -7.76
N ILE A 294 -1.07 8.38 -7.54
CA ILE A 294 -1.67 7.59 -6.45
C ILE A 294 -1.35 8.23 -5.09
N TYR A 295 -0.10 8.61 -4.86
CA TYR A 295 0.34 9.19 -3.59
C TYR A 295 -0.01 10.67 -3.46
N LEU A 296 -0.12 11.35 -4.61
CA LEU A 296 -0.53 12.75 -4.66
C LEU A 296 -2.05 12.92 -4.43
N ALA A 297 -2.87 11.97 -4.89
CA ALA A 297 -4.33 12.08 -4.82
C ALA A 297 -4.88 12.42 -3.43
N PRO A 298 -4.38 11.86 -2.31
CA PRO A 298 -4.81 12.27 -0.98
C PRO A 298 -4.29 13.63 -0.52
N GLN A 299 -3.16 14.10 -1.04
CA GLN A 299 -2.42 15.29 -0.59
C GLN A 299 -2.77 16.52 -1.43
N GLU A 300 -2.75 16.34 -2.75
CA GLU A 300 -2.96 17.37 -3.77
C GLU A 300 -3.89 16.85 -4.88
N PRO A 301 -5.20 16.68 -4.57
CA PRO A 301 -6.14 16.00 -5.45
C PRO A 301 -6.30 16.65 -6.82
N GLU A 302 -6.22 17.98 -6.90
CA GLU A 302 -6.33 18.71 -8.18
C GLU A 302 -5.10 18.49 -9.06
N GLY A 303 -3.90 18.61 -8.49
CA GLY A 303 -2.65 18.36 -9.19
C GLY A 303 -2.51 16.92 -9.65
N ALA A 304 -2.87 15.97 -8.77
CA ALA A 304 -2.89 14.56 -9.08
C ALA A 304 -3.86 14.22 -10.23
N ARG A 305 -5.05 14.83 -10.23
CA ARG A 305 -6.04 14.61 -11.28
C ARG A 305 -5.57 15.17 -12.64
N ARG A 306 -4.96 16.36 -12.67
CA ARG A 306 -4.38 16.92 -13.89
C ARG A 306 -3.25 16.05 -14.45
N LEU A 307 -2.36 15.57 -13.57
CA LEU A 307 -1.28 14.65 -13.96
C LEU A 307 -1.84 13.36 -14.55
N PHE A 308 -2.82 12.78 -13.90
CA PHE A 308 -3.50 11.57 -14.35
C PHE A 308 -4.22 11.78 -15.69
N GLU A 309 -5.02 12.82 -15.81
CA GLU A 309 -5.74 13.16 -17.05
C GLU A 309 -4.78 13.32 -18.23
N ALA A 310 -3.69 14.07 -18.04
CA ALA A 310 -2.69 14.28 -19.09
C ALA A 310 -2.04 12.92 -19.50
N GLY A 311 -1.70 12.06 -18.53
CA GLY A 311 -1.18 10.71 -18.82
C GLY A 311 -2.18 9.85 -19.59
N MET A 312 -3.44 9.83 -19.18
CA MET A 312 -4.50 9.08 -19.88
C MET A 312 -4.77 9.61 -21.29
N ARG A 313 -4.71 10.94 -21.50
CA ARG A 313 -4.83 11.53 -22.83
C ARG A 313 -3.66 11.13 -23.75
N GLN A 314 -2.43 11.12 -23.25
CA GLN A 314 -1.27 10.65 -24.01
C GLN A 314 -1.37 9.17 -24.40
N LEU A 315 -1.98 8.35 -23.57
CA LEU A 315 -2.24 6.93 -23.85
C LEU A 315 -3.47 6.71 -24.75
N GLY A 316 -4.26 7.75 -25.04
CA GLY A 316 -5.54 7.61 -25.75
C GLY A 316 -6.61 6.89 -24.93
N LEU A 317 -6.48 6.89 -23.60
CA LEU A 317 -7.38 6.20 -22.67
C LEU A 317 -8.35 7.14 -21.95
N TRP A 318 -8.20 8.44 -22.09
CA TRP A 318 -9.15 9.41 -21.54
C TRP A 318 -10.45 9.37 -22.34
N GLU A 319 -11.58 9.12 -21.69
CA GLU A 319 -12.89 8.96 -22.33
C GLU A 319 -12.91 7.87 -23.43
N PRO A 320 -12.64 6.61 -23.11
CA PRO A 320 -12.50 5.55 -24.08
C PRO A 320 -13.85 5.21 -24.77
N GLU A 321 -13.88 5.19 -26.10
CA GLU A 321 -15.07 4.85 -26.89
C GLU A 321 -15.15 3.33 -27.25
N GLY A 322 -14.26 2.49 -26.73
CA GLY A 322 -14.20 1.07 -27.07
C GLY A 322 -13.15 0.27 -26.31
N PRO A 323 -12.73 -0.87 -26.84
CA PRO A 323 -11.66 -1.66 -26.23
C PRO A 323 -10.37 -0.85 -26.10
N VAL A 324 -9.72 -0.96 -24.95
CA VAL A 324 -8.50 -0.22 -24.62
C VAL A 324 -7.28 -1.14 -24.64
N SER A 325 -6.13 -0.59 -25.03
CA SER A 325 -4.83 -1.27 -24.92
C SER A 325 -4.16 -0.88 -23.63
N LEU A 326 -3.77 -1.86 -22.82
CA LEU A 326 -3.17 -1.59 -21.51
C LEU A 326 -1.70 -1.14 -21.65
N PRO A 327 -1.29 -0.13 -20.88
CA PRO A 327 0.08 0.41 -20.93
C PRO A 327 1.10 -0.41 -20.10
N GLY A 328 0.72 -1.58 -19.63
CA GLY A 328 1.50 -2.43 -18.73
C GLY A 328 0.88 -2.50 -17.32
N PRO A 329 1.29 -3.50 -16.49
CA PRO A 329 0.59 -3.82 -15.25
C PRO A 329 0.50 -2.66 -14.26
N ARG A 330 1.61 -1.99 -13.98
CA ARG A 330 1.66 -0.90 -12.99
C ARG A 330 0.84 0.32 -13.41
N ALA A 331 0.99 0.76 -14.66
CA ALA A 331 0.23 1.89 -15.17
C ALA A 331 -1.27 1.58 -15.26
N SER A 332 -1.62 0.33 -15.60
CA SER A 332 -3.02 -0.13 -15.61
C SER A 332 -3.63 -0.16 -14.20
N ALA A 333 -2.88 -0.63 -13.20
CA ALA A 333 -3.32 -0.62 -11.81
C ALA A 333 -3.51 0.82 -11.31
N THR A 334 -2.55 1.72 -11.59
CA THR A 334 -2.66 3.14 -11.28
C THR A 334 -3.91 3.75 -11.92
N ALA A 335 -4.13 3.48 -13.21
CA ALA A 335 -5.26 4.00 -13.95
C ALA A 335 -6.61 3.52 -13.39
N LEU A 336 -6.72 2.22 -13.09
CA LEU A 336 -7.94 1.64 -12.49
C LEU A 336 -8.20 2.20 -11.10
N TRP A 337 -7.16 2.31 -10.26
CA TRP A 337 -7.30 2.84 -8.90
C TRP A 337 -7.82 4.27 -8.91
N LEU A 338 -7.21 5.15 -9.70
CA LEU A 338 -7.59 6.56 -9.77
C LEU A 338 -8.93 6.77 -10.51
N ALA A 339 -9.24 5.92 -11.49
CA ALA A 339 -10.56 5.94 -12.12
C ALA A 339 -11.67 5.68 -11.10
N ARG A 340 -11.49 4.74 -10.20
CA ARG A 340 -12.43 4.42 -9.11
C ARG A 340 -12.47 5.48 -8.03
N GLU A 341 -11.30 5.99 -7.64
CA GLU A 341 -11.20 7.07 -6.64
C GLU A 341 -11.96 8.33 -7.07
N TRP A 342 -12.01 8.62 -8.37
CA TRP A 342 -12.66 9.81 -8.92
C TRP A 342 -13.96 9.54 -9.71
N GLU A 343 -14.56 8.34 -9.56
CA GLU A 343 -15.81 7.96 -10.25
C GLU A 343 -15.78 8.17 -11.78
N LEU A 344 -14.70 7.75 -12.42
CA LEU A 344 -14.58 7.79 -13.88
C LEU A 344 -15.15 6.49 -14.49
N ASP A 345 -16.46 6.30 -14.42
CA ASP A 345 -17.18 5.06 -14.71
C ASP A 345 -16.83 4.44 -16.08
N ALA A 346 -16.73 5.27 -17.12
CA ALA A 346 -16.40 4.78 -18.46
C ALA A 346 -14.99 4.21 -18.51
N LEU A 347 -14.04 4.87 -17.85
CA LEU A 347 -12.65 4.42 -17.76
C LEU A 347 -12.52 3.19 -16.87
N ASP A 348 -13.17 3.16 -15.68
CA ASP A 348 -13.18 1.98 -14.81
C ASP A 348 -13.72 0.75 -15.56
N THR A 349 -14.86 0.87 -16.24
CA THR A 349 -15.46 -0.22 -17.01
C THR A 349 -14.54 -0.74 -18.10
N ALA A 350 -13.92 0.18 -18.87
CA ALA A 350 -13.03 -0.19 -19.97
C ALA A 350 -11.73 -0.85 -19.44
N LEU A 351 -11.13 -0.29 -18.39
CA LEU A 351 -9.90 -0.83 -17.78
C LEU A 351 -10.16 -2.17 -17.10
N THR A 352 -11.24 -2.31 -16.32
CA THR A 352 -11.59 -3.57 -15.65
C THR A 352 -11.73 -4.70 -16.66
N ARG A 353 -12.42 -4.44 -17.76
CA ARG A 353 -12.58 -5.44 -18.83
C ARG A 353 -11.24 -5.79 -19.47
N ALA A 354 -10.44 -4.80 -19.86
CA ALA A 354 -9.17 -5.04 -20.52
C ALA A 354 -8.15 -5.75 -19.60
N ILE A 355 -8.13 -5.42 -18.30
CA ILE A 355 -7.30 -6.07 -17.29
C ILE A 355 -7.71 -7.53 -17.12
N ASP A 356 -9.00 -7.81 -16.99
CA ASP A 356 -9.52 -9.18 -16.85
C ASP A 356 -9.22 -10.01 -18.13
N GLU A 357 -9.33 -9.42 -19.33
CA GLU A 357 -9.03 -10.08 -20.60
C GLU A 357 -7.52 -10.35 -20.80
N GLN A 358 -6.65 -9.42 -20.37
CA GLN A 358 -5.20 -9.53 -20.60
C GLN A 358 -4.47 -10.32 -19.50
N TYR A 359 -4.86 -10.14 -18.25
CA TYR A 359 -4.15 -10.72 -17.10
C TYR A 359 -4.86 -11.92 -16.48
N GLU A 360 -5.92 -12.42 -17.09
CA GLU A 360 -6.57 -13.71 -16.81
C GLU A 360 -6.78 -13.97 -15.30
N PRO A 361 -7.76 -13.31 -14.65
CA PRO A 361 -7.98 -13.46 -13.23
C PRO A 361 -8.23 -14.92 -12.84
N SER A 362 -7.65 -15.35 -11.74
CA SER A 362 -7.75 -16.70 -11.23
C SER A 362 -8.25 -16.71 -9.79
N LEU A 363 -9.28 -17.54 -9.54
CA LEU A 363 -9.71 -17.89 -8.19
C LEU A 363 -9.33 -19.33 -7.91
N ASP A 364 -8.37 -19.55 -7.02
CA ASP A 364 -8.00 -20.89 -6.57
C ASP A 364 -9.06 -21.44 -5.62
N ALA A 365 -9.86 -22.40 -6.08
CA ALA A 365 -10.92 -23.01 -5.28
C ALA A 365 -10.40 -23.79 -4.04
N SER A 366 -9.14 -24.21 -4.02
CA SER A 366 -8.55 -24.95 -2.91
C SER A 366 -8.07 -24.03 -1.80
N THR A 367 -7.56 -22.87 -2.13
CA THR A 367 -7.01 -21.89 -1.19
C THR A 367 -7.93 -20.69 -0.94
N GLY A 368 -8.86 -20.41 -1.86
CA GLY A 368 -9.70 -19.22 -1.87
C GLY A 368 -8.96 -17.94 -2.26
N GLU A 369 -7.75 -18.06 -2.82
CA GLU A 369 -6.97 -16.91 -3.28
C GLU A 369 -7.44 -16.41 -4.64
N PHE A 370 -7.52 -15.10 -4.79
CA PHE A 370 -7.73 -14.45 -6.07
C PHE A 370 -6.45 -13.70 -6.47
N THR A 371 -6.03 -13.88 -7.72
CA THR A 371 -4.86 -13.20 -8.30
C THR A 371 -5.09 -12.95 -9.79
N TRP A 372 -4.33 -12.05 -10.39
CA TRP A 372 -4.16 -12.00 -11.83
C TRP A 372 -2.97 -12.85 -12.26
N GLY A 373 -2.97 -13.27 -13.54
CA GLY A 373 -2.05 -14.23 -14.13
C GLY A 373 -0.65 -13.70 -14.41
N PHE A 374 -0.04 -12.97 -13.46
CA PHE A 374 1.37 -12.64 -13.54
C PHE A 374 2.21 -13.85 -13.15
N GLU A 375 3.08 -14.33 -14.03
CA GLU A 375 3.96 -15.46 -13.77
C GLU A 375 5.16 -15.04 -12.91
N LEU A 376 5.73 -15.98 -12.14
CA LEU A 376 6.86 -15.72 -11.25
C LEU A 376 8.20 -15.52 -11.98
N ASP A 377 8.30 -16.02 -13.20
CA ASP A 377 9.47 -15.95 -14.06
C ASP A 377 9.36 -14.89 -15.16
N GLU A 378 8.29 -14.09 -15.14
CA GLU A 378 8.12 -12.97 -16.06
C GLU A 378 9.12 -11.85 -15.77
N GLU A 379 9.37 -11.03 -16.79
CA GLU A 379 10.16 -9.79 -16.68
C GLU A 379 9.61 -8.82 -15.62
N HIS A 380 8.31 -8.98 -15.26
CA HIS A 380 7.62 -8.10 -14.33
C HIS A 380 7.41 -8.76 -12.97
N PRO A 381 7.67 -8.04 -11.86
CA PRO A 381 7.50 -8.54 -10.51
C PRO A 381 6.05 -8.89 -10.18
N ARG A 382 5.75 -10.17 -10.10
CA ARG A 382 4.39 -10.69 -9.85
C ARG A 382 3.81 -10.22 -8.51
N GLY A 383 4.60 -10.33 -7.46
CA GLY A 383 4.15 -10.03 -6.11
C GLY A 383 3.74 -8.57 -5.96
N GLN A 384 4.56 -7.66 -6.45
CA GLN A 384 4.29 -6.23 -6.43
C GLN A 384 3.03 -5.88 -7.24
N TYR A 385 2.91 -6.41 -8.45
CA TYR A 385 1.77 -6.06 -9.31
C TYR A 385 0.46 -6.61 -8.78
N ASN A 386 0.44 -7.79 -8.20
CA ASN A 386 -0.75 -8.30 -7.52
C ASN A 386 -1.13 -7.42 -6.31
N GLY A 387 -0.16 -6.92 -5.54
CA GLY A 387 -0.42 -5.98 -4.44
C GLY A 387 -1.08 -4.68 -4.91
N THR A 388 -0.53 -4.05 -5.95
CA THR A 388 -1.07 -2.81 -6.52
C THR A 388 -2.45 -3.02 -7.16
N MET A 389 -2.63 -4.15 -7.87
CA MET A 389 -3.92 -4.50 -8.48
C MET A 389 -5.00 -4.80 -7.44
N ALA A 390 -4.65 -5.42 -6.33
CA ALA A 390 -5.57 -5.62 -5.22
C ALA A 390 -6.11 -4.28 -4.70
N ALA A 391 -5.23 -3.30 -4.50
CA ALA A 391 -5.64 -1.95 -4.09
C ALA A 391 -6.54 -1.29 -5.14
N ALA A 392 -6.17 -1.34 -6.42
CA ALA A 392 -6.96 -0.82 -7.52
C ALA A 392 -8.37 -1.43 -7.57
N GLN A 393 -8.49 -2.73 -7.31
CA GLN A 393 -9.77 -3.40 -7.31
C GLN A 393 -10.64 -3.07 -6.10
N ILE A 394 -10.04 -2.82 -4.94
CA ILE A 394 -10.76 -2.47 -3.72
C ILE A 394 -11.15 -0.98 -3.67
N ALA A 395 -10.41 -0.12 -4.34
CA ALA A 395 -10.67 1.31 -4.38
C ALA A 395 -12.12 1.63 -4.81
N SER A 396 -12.65 2.71 -4.29
CA SER A 396 -13.95 3.27 -4.63
C SER A 396 -13.90 4.79 -4.43
N GLU A 397 -14.94 5.49 -4.81
CA GLU A 397 -15.03 6.95 -4.71
C GLU A 397 -14.49 7.49 -3.38
N GLY A 398 -13.45 8.31 -3.46
CA GLY A 398 -12.81 8.99 -2.34
C GLY A 398 -12.29 8.08 -1.24
N SER A 399 -12.15 6.75 -1.49
CA SER A 399 -11.76 5.78 -0.45
C SER A 399 -10.32 5.99 0.01
N TRP A 400 -9.44 6.25 -0.92
CA TRP A 400 -8.02 6.50 -0.65
C TRP A 400 -7.80 7.85 0.01
N TRP A 401 -8.49 8.89 -0.48
CA TRP A 401 -8.48 10.20 0.14
C TRP A 401 -8.96 10.13 1.61
N ARG A 402 -10.07 9.42 1.88
CA ARG A 402 -10.59 9.28 3.25
C ARG A 402 -9.60 8.61 4.20
N LEU A 403 -8.88 7.59 3.73
CA LEU A 403 -7.86 6.93 4.57
C LEU A 403 -6.80 7.89 5.08
N ALA A 404 -6.38 8.85 4.26
CA ALA A 404 -5.30 9.77 4.59
C ALA A 404 -5.76 11.10 5.20
N ASN A 405 -7.09 11.43 5.15
CA ASN A 405 -7.61 12.73 5.56
C ASN A 405 -8.69 12.67 6.65
N VAL A 406 -9.27 11.49 6.88
CA VAL A 406 -10.32 11.34 7.89
C VAL A 406 -9.79 10.47 9.03
N GLY A 407 -9.66 11.07 10.22
CA GLY A 407 -9.21 10.38 11.41
C GLY A 407 -10.14 9.21 11.80
N PRO A 408 -9.64 8.26 12.59
CA PRO A 408 -10.41 7.05 12.97
C PRO A 408 -11.63 7.35 13.85
N GLY A 409 -11.74 8.53 14.47
CA GLY A 409 -12.86 8.90 15.35
C GLY A 409 -12.95 7.94 16.54
N SER A 410 -14.19 7.48 16.85
CA SER A 410 -14.47 6.50 17.93
C SER A 410 -14.16 5.05 17.57
N ARG A 411 -13.73 4.77 16.34
CA ARG A 411 -13.56 3.41 15.78
C ARG A 411 -12.85 2.43 16.72
N PHE A 412 -11.88 2.89 17.49
CA PHE A 412 -11.11 2.01 18.38
C PHE A 412 -11.82 1.67 19.70
N SER A 413 -12.83 2.45 20.08
CA SER A 413 -13.72 2.16 21.21
C SER A 413 -15.02 1.48 20.79
N ASP A 414 -15.34 1.48 19.50
CA ASP A 414 -16.54 0.82 18.97
C ASP A 414 -16.43 -0.71 19.07
N PRO A 415 -17.55 -1.44 19.03
CA PRO A 415 -17.56 -2.89 19.00
C PRO A 415 -16.66 -3.47 17.90
N THR A 416 -15.94 -4.54 18.22
CA THR A 416 -15.00 -5.22 17.30
C THR A 416 -15.29 -6.72 17.24
N VAL A 417 -14.91 -7.37 16.14
CA VAL A 417 -15.04 -8.81 15.94
C VAL A 417 -13.65 -9.44 16.00
N GLU A 418 -13.48 -10.41 16.89
CA GLU A 418 -12.19 -11.05 17.18
C GLU A 418 -12.29 -12.57 17.21
N GLY A 419 -11.17 -13.26 17.03
CA GLY A 419 -11.07 -14.71 17.08
C GLY A 419 -11.78 -15.40 15.94
N VAL A 420 -11.95 -14.74 14.80
CA VAL A 420 -12.45 -15.36 13.57
C VAL A 420 -11.40 -16.35 13.08
N ASP A 421 -11.81 -17.59 12.80
CA ASP A 421 -10.93 -18.64 12.27
C ASP A 421 -10.54 -18.36 10.81
N PHE A 422 -9.89 -17.22 10.60
CA PHE A 422 -9.33 -16.87 9.29
C PHE A 422 -8.01 -17.63 9.08
N PRO A 423 -7.82 -18.28 7.95
CA PRO A 423 -8.51 -18.13 6.68
C PRO A 423 -9.60 -19.19 6.38
N THR A 424 -10.09 -19.90 7.35
CA THR A 424 -11.18 -20.86 7.17
C THR A 424 -12.52 -20.16 6.96
N VAL A 425 -12.75 -19.10 7.75
CA VAL A 425 -13.89 -18.19 7.68
C VAL A 425 -13.41 -16.78 7.47
N ALA A 426 -14.04 -16.03 6.58
CA ALA A 426 -13.84 -14.60 6.42
C ALA A 426 -15.09 -13.82 6.83
N LEU A 427 -14.92 -12.53 7.07
CA LEU A 427 -16.04 -11.59 7.21
C LEU A 427 -16.14 -10.73 5.96
N ASP A 428 -17.23 -10.84 5.25
CA ASP A 428 -17.54 -9.92 4.14
C ASP A 428 -18.22 -8.64 4.65
N GLN A 429 -18.72 -8.62 5.87
CA GLN A 429 -19.28 -7.48 6.56
C GLN A 429 -18.87 -7.48 8.03
N ALA A 430 -18.38 -6.34 8.52
CA ALA A 430 -18.13 -6.07 9.93
C ALA A 430 -18.20 -4.56 10.14
N TRP A 431 -19.42 -4.05 10.28
CA TRP A 431 -19.70 -2.60 10.28
C TRP A 431 -20.53 -2.20 11.48
N TRP A 432 -20.02 -1.23 12.25
CA TRP A 432 -20.73 -0.56 13.34
C TRP A 432 -21.46 0.68 12.85
N ASP A 433 -22.77 0.72 13.05
CA ASP A 433 -23.59 1.91 12.81
C ASP A 433 -23.83 2.60 14.16
N THR A 434 -23.13 3.72 14.36
CA THR A 434 -23.21 4.49 15.63
C THR A 434 -24.61 5.11 15.85
N ASP A 435 -25.31 5.48 14.78
CA ASP A 435 -26.65 6.10 14.90
C ASP A 435 -27.71 5.08 15.34
N ARG A 436 -27.51 3.80 14.99
CA ARG A 436 -28.42 2.71 15.31
C ARG A 436 -27.96 1.85 16.50
N GLU A 437 -26.73 2.08 16.96
CA GLU A 437 -26.04 1.21 17.93
C GLU A 437 -26.12 -0.27 17.49
N GLU A 438 -25.82 -0.52 16.22
CA GLU A 438 -25.93 -1.84 15.58
C GLU A 438 -24.62 -2.25 14.93
N LEU A 439 -24.12 -3.44 15.28
CA LEU A 439 -23.02 -4.09 14.57
C LEU A 439 -23.59 -5.16 13.62
N SER A 440 -23.33 -4.95 12.33
CA SER A 440 -23.66 -5.92 11.27
C SER A 440 -22.45 -6.80 10.97
N ILE A 441 -22.62 -8.12 11.02
CA ILE A 441 -21.56 -9.10 10.75
C ILE A 441 -22.03 -10.06 9.66
N GLY A 442 -21.20 -10.26 8.65
CA GLY A 442 -21.41 -11.28 7.62
C GLY A 442 -20.26 -12.27 7.58
N THR A 443 -20.53 -13.58 7.71
CA THR A 443 -19.54 -14.64 7.59
C THR A 443 -19.57 -15.29 6.21
N VAL A 444 -18.42 -15.72 5.72
CA VAL A 444 -18.25 -16.39 4.43
C VAL A 444 -17.27 -17.58 4.60
N PRO A 445 -17.65 -18.80 4.18
CA PRO A 445 -16.68 -19.90 4.12
C PRO A 445 -15.69 -19.64 2.99
N MET A 446 -14.39 -19.73 3.29
CA MET A 446 -13.33 -19.54 2.29
C MET A 446 -13.05 -20.81 1.49
N ASN A 447 -13.60 -21.94 1.92
CA ASN A 447 -13.47 -23.23 1.24
C ASN A 447 -14.74 -24.06 1.46
N GLN A 448 -15.27 -24.68 0.42
CA GLN A 448 -16.46 -25.52 0.49
C GLN A 448 -16.28 -26.76 1.37
N SER A 449 -15.07 -27.27 1.53
CA SER A 449 -14.78 -28.47 2.34
C SER A 449 -14.99 -28.28 3.84
N VAL A 450 -15.12 -27.04 4.31
CA VAL A 450 -15.29 -26.70 5.72
C VAL A 450 -16.72 -26.32 6.10
N VAL A 451 -17.59 -26.16 5.11
CA VAL A 451 -19.01 -25.79 5.31
C VAL A 451 -19.69 -26.78 6.24
N GLY A 452 -20.47 -26.26 7.19
CA GLY A 452 -21.20 -27.02 8.19
C GLY A 452 -20.39 -27.40 9.44
N ARG A 453 -19.06 -27.18 9.49
CA ARG A 453 -18.28 -27.35 10.72
C ARG A 453 -18.62 -26.24 11.72
N SER A 454 -18.49 -26.55 13.00
CA SER A 454 -18.68 -25.55 14.06
C SER A 454 -17.53 -24.58 14.11
N THR A 455 -17.84 -23.30 14.31
CA THR A 455 -16.87 -22.22 14.55
C THR A 455 -17.38 -21.28 15.64
N THR A 456 -16.48 -20.48 16.19
CA THR A 456 -16.79 -19.44 17.16
C THR A 456 -16.01 -18.18 16.83
N PHE A 457 -16.57 -17.03 17.16
CA PHE A 457 -15.89 -15.73 17.17
C PHE A 457 -16.52 -14.85 18.25
N ARG A 458 -15.87 -13.74 18.57
CA ARG A 458 -16.28 -12.86 19.65
C ARG A 458 -16.58 -11.46 19.15
N VAL A 459 -17.61 -10.86 19.72
CA VAL A 459 -17.84 -9.42 19.63
C VAL A 459 -17.38 -8.81 20.94
N MET A 460 -16.40 -7.92 20.85
CA MET A 460 -15.72 -7.32 21.99
C MET A 460 -15.99 -5.82 22.07
N ASN A 461 -15.49 -5.15 23.10
CA ASN A 461 -15.72 -3.74 23.41
C ASN A 461 -17.20 -3.40 23.68
N LEU A 462 -17.95 -4.34 24.26
CA LEU A 462 -19.32 -4.11 24.66
C LEU A 462 -19.37 -3.61 26.10
N ASP A 463 -20.04 -2.48 26.30
CA ASP A 463 -20.43 -2.06 27.64
C ASP A 463 -21.62 -2.92 28.10
N ASP A 464 -21.55 -3.52 29.31
CA ASP A 464 -22.56 -4.43 29.83
C ASP A 464 -22.98 -5.53 28.82
N PRO A 465 -22.12 -6.53 28.54
CA PRO A 465 -22.40 -7.56 27.52
C PRO A 465 -23.73 -8.30 27.67
N GLY A 466 -24.27 -8.39 28.90
CA GLY A 466 -25.55 -9.02 29.16
C GLY A 466 -26.77 -8.28 28.61
N GLY A 467 -26.62 -7.00 28.27
CA GLY A 467 -27.66 -6.18 27.65
C GLY A 467 -27.73 -6.27 26.12
N TRP A 468 -26.82 -7.03 25.49
CA TRP A 468 -26.75 -7.13 24.02
C TRP A 468 -27.44 -8.38 23.49
N THR A 469 -28.10 -8.24 22.36
CA THR A 469 -28.78 -9.33 21.65
C THR A 469 -28.10 -9.58 20.32
N VAL A 470 -27.84 -10.85 20.01
CA VAL A 470 -27.32 -11.30 18.71
C VAL A 470 -28.41 -12.09 18.00
N THR A 471 -28.79 -11.62 16.82
CA THR A 471 -29.83 -12.24 15.98
C THR A 471 -29.24 -12.71 14.66
N ASP A 472 -29.55 -13.94 14.26
CA ASP A 472 -29.32 -14.40 12.89
C ASP A 472 -30.40 -13.77 11.99
N VAL A 473 -29.98 -12.94 11.04
CA VAL A 473 -30.91 -12.16 10.19
C VAL A 473 -31.71 -13.06 9.25
N ALA A 474 -31.18 -14.21 8.84
CA ALA A 474 -31.84 -15.12 7.93
C ALA A 474 -33.00 -15.86 8.58
N THR A 475 -32.86 -16.24 9.84
CA THR A 475 -33.89 -16.98 10.60
C THR A 475 -34.76 -16.05 11.47
N GLY A 476 -34.24 -14.89 11.83
CA GLY A 476 -34.83 -14.00 12.82
C GLY A 476 -34.71 -14.51 14.26
N GLU A 477 -33.97 -15.60 14.50
CA GLU A 477 -33.78 -16.21 15.80
C GLU A 477 -32.56 -15.67 16.53
N ALA A 478 -32.57 -15.76 17.86
CA ALA A 478 -31.41 -15.45 18.67
C ALA A 478 -30.25 -16.44 18.37
N ALA A 479 -29.08 -15.93 18.10
CA ALA A 479 -27.88 -16.75 17.90
C ALA A 479 -27.45 -17.41 19.22
N THR A 480 -26.75 -18.56 19.15
CA THR A 480 -26.16 -19.19 20.31
C THR A 480 -24.98 -18.39 20.81
N THR A 481 -25.10 -17.80 21.99
CA THR A 481 -24.06 -16.93 22.57
C THR A 481 -23.67 -17.36 23.97
N SER A 482 -22.47 -16.98 24.40
CA SER A 482 -22.02 -17.02 25.79
C SER A 482 -21.31 -15.71 26.15
N LEU A 483 -21.46 -15.27 27.41
CA LEU A 483 -20.80 -14.06 27.88
C LEU A 483 -19.29 -14.30 28.06
N VAL A 484 -18.50 -13.34 27.64
CA VAL A 484 -17.05 -13.23 27.89
C VAL A 484 -16.75 -11.87 28.51
N ASP A 485 -15.52 -11.67 28.96
CA ASP A 485 -15.12 -10.36 29.49
C ASP A 485 -15.26 -9.28 28.40
N ARG A 486 -16.05 -8.25 28.70
CA ARG A 486 -16.38 -7.13 27.79
C ARG A 486 -16.90 -7.55 26.41
N GLY A 487 -17.58 -8.70 26.30
CA GLY A 487 -18.08 -9.16 25.02
C GLY A 487 -19.01 -10.37 25.06
N VAL A 488 -19.36 -10.83 23.89
CA VAL A 488 -20.14 -12.06 23.67
C VAL A 488 -19.42 -12.96 22.67
N GLU A 489 -19.33 -14.25 22.98
CA GLU A 489 -18.88 -15.27 22.04
C GLU A 489 -20.11 -15.80 21.29
N ILE A 490 -20.03 -15.82 19.97
CA ILE A 490 -21.02 -16.36 19.06
C ILE A 490 -20.56 -17.73 18.59
N ARG A 491 -21.40 -18.75 18.75
CA ARG A 491 -21.18 -20.09 18.21
C ARG A 491 -22.12 -20.35 17.05
N THR A 492 -21.53 -20.73 15.90
CA THR A 492 -22.27 -20.99 14.67
C THR A 492 -21.62 -22.10 13.84
N THR A 493 -22.15 -22.36 12.67
CA THR A 493 -21.50 -23.19 11.65
C THR A 493 -20.72 -22.32 10.67
N ILE A 494 -19.73 -22.90 10.02
CA ILE A 494 -19.04 -22.28 8.90
C ILE A 494 -19.98 -22.30 7.70
N ASP A 495 -20.60 -21.16 7.44
CA ASP A 495 -21.50 -20.94 6.32
C ASP A 495 -21.65 -19.42 6.07
N ARG A 496 -22.42 -19.02 5.06
CA ARG A 496 -22.84 -17.62 4.88
C ARG A 496 -23.94 -17.30 5.90
N HIS A 497 -23.59 -16.52 6.91
CA HIS A 497 -24.51 -16.00 7.91
C HIS A 497 -24.53 -14.48 7.89
N ARG A 498 -25.61 -13.90 8.41
CA ARG A 498 -25.74 -12.49 8.70
C ARG A 498 -26.20 -12.33 10.14
N PHE A 499 -25.39 -11.70 10.96
CA PHE A 499 -25.71 -11.42 12.33
C PHE A 499 -25.91 -9.92 12.53
N ARG A 500 -26.88 -9.60 13.37
CA ARG A 500 -27.12 -8.26 13.90
C ARG A 500 -26.88 -8.31 15.40
N VAL A 501 -25.99 -7.43 15.88
CA VAL A 501 -25.71 -7.28 17.31
C VAL A 501 -26.17 -5.92 17.74
N ILE A 502 -27.14 -5.87 18.64
CA ILE A 502 -27.77 -4.65 19.13
C ILE A 502 -27.84 -4.67 20.66
N ARG A 503 -27.87 -3.48 21.25
CA ARG A 503 -28.05 -3.31 22.69
C ARG A 503 -29.50 -3.47 23.12
#